data_a764282e1c83f45451633d7dc922f57d
#
_entry.id   a764282e1c83f45451633d7dc922f57d
#
_cell.length_a   1.000
_cell.length_b   1.000
_cell.length_c   1.000
_cell.angle_alpha   90.00
_cell.angle_beta   90.00
_cell.angle_gamma   90.00
#
_symmetry.space_group_name_H-M   'P 1'
#
loop_
_entity.id
_entity.type
_entity.pdbx_description
1 polymer ?
#
loop_
_entity_poly.entity_id
_entity_poly.type
_entity_poly.pdbx_seq_one_letter_code
_entity_poly.pdbx_strand_id
1 'polypeptide(L)'
;LASFKLYMGDVGLLSHRAGVNEYDIIKGNDHVFIGALTENYVATALIQKGYPLYYWTSGTSEVDFVIEKQSEVLPIEVKARENVKSRSLSVYVKHYHPDYSIRISGKNFGFENGILAIPLYAVFCL
;
A
#
# COMPACT_ATOMS: atom_id res chain seq x y z
N LEU A 1 -21.44 -11.40 -5.39
CA LEU A 1 -21.18 -10.02 -4.96
C LEU A 1 -19.73 -9.68 -5.31
N ALA A 2 -19.52 -8.64 -6.12
CA ALA A 2 -18.18 -8.14 -6.37
C ALA A 2 -17.63 -7.56 -5.06
N SER A 3 -16.40 -7.92 -4.70
CA SER A 3 -15.69 -7.28 -3.58
C SER A 3 -15.32 -5.85 -3.96
N PHE A 4 -15.33 -4.95 -2.99
CA PHE A 4 -14.89 -3.58 -3.18
C PHE A 4 -14.12 -3.11 -1.94
N LYS A 5 -13.26 -2.11 -2.12
CA LYS A 5 -12.54 -1.44 -1.04
C LYS A 5 -13.11 -0.03 -0.84
N LEU A 6 -13.26 0.38 0.41
CA LEU A 6 -13.65 1.74 0.78
C LEU A 6 -12.50 2.44 1.49
N TYR A 7 -12.22 3.65 1.07
CA TYR A 7 -11.22 4.50 1.71
C TYR A 7 -11.85 5.81 2.17
N MET A 8 -11.44 6.28 3.33
CA MET A 8 -11.83 7.61 3.80
C MET A 8 -10.94 8.68 3.17
N GLY A 9 -11.52 9.80 2.81
CA GLY A 9 -10.76 10.93 2.24
C GLY A 9 -9.80 11.59 3.24
N ASP A 10 -9.93 11.30 4.53
CA ASP A 10 -9.07 11.81 5.59
C ASP A 10 -8.66 10.67 6.54
N VAL A 11 -7.36 10.41 6.65
CA VAL A 11 -6.81 9.33 7.49
C VAL A 11 -6.88 9.66 8.98
N GLY A 12 -6.83 10.94 9.36
CA GLY A 12 -6.97 11.37 10.75
C GLY A 12 -8.40 11.10 11.25
N LEU A 13 -9.39 11.39 10.42
CA LEU A 13 -10.79 11.06 10.73
C LEU A 13 -11.01 9.55 10.84
N LEU A 14 -10.38 8.76 9.97
CA LEU A 14 -10.42 7.29 10.06
C LEU A 14 -9.79 6.81 11.37
N SER A 15 -8.60 7.33 11.73
CA SER A 15 -7.92 7.00 12.98
C SER A 15 -8.78 7.31 14.20
N HIS A 16 -9.40 8.49 14.24
CA HIS A 16 -10.29 8.90 15.32
C HIS A 16 -11.50 7.95 15.44
N ARG A 17 -12.16 7.64 14.34
CA ARG A 17 -13.32 6.72 14.34
C ARG A 17 -12.95 5.28 14.68
N ALA A 18 -11.73 4.85 14.36
CA ALA A 18 -11.21 3.54 14.72
C ALA A 18 -10.73 3.46 16.19
N GLY A 19 -10.77 4.58 16.92
CA GLY A 19 -10.31 4.65 18.30
C GLY A 19 -8.80 4.42 18.46
N VAL A 20 -8.03 4.71 17.41
CA VAL A 20 -6.58 4.57 17.44
C VAL A 20 -5.97 5.78 18.15
N ASN A 21 -5.20 5.54 19.21
CA ASN A 21 -4.51 6.58 19.92
C ASN A 21 -3.23 6.97 19.15
N GLU A 22 -3.02 8.25 18.93
CA GLU A 22 -1.83 8.80 18.26
C GLU A 22 -0.52 8.40 18.95
N TYR A 23 -0.52 8.31 20.28
CA TYR A 23 0.63 7.82 21.06
C TYR A 23 1.00 6.38 20.74
N ASP A 24 0.03 5.52 20.45
CA ASP A 24 0.29 4.12 20.09
C ASP A 24 0.96 4.04 18.72
N ILE A 25 0.54 4.89 17.78
CA ILE A 25 1.18 5.00 16.46
C ILE A 25 2.65 5.44 16.62
N ILE A 26 2.89 6.52 17.38
CA ILE A 26 4.23 7.08 17.58
C ILE A 26 5.16 6.10 18.30
N LYS A 27 4.65 5.36 19.28
CA LYS A 27 5.40 4.35 20.03
C LYS A 27 5.61 3.03 19.26
N GLY A 28 4.98 2.88 18.09
CA GLY A 28 5.01 1.64 17.34
C GLY A 28 4.27 0.49 18.02
N ASN A 29 3.33 0.80 18.92
CA ASN A 29 2.49 -0.21 19.56
C ASN A 29 1.60 -0.90 18.53
N ASP A 30 1.35 -2.19 18.74
CA ASP A 30 0.49 -2.98 17.88
C ASP A 30 -0.97 -2.55 18.01
N HIS A 31 -1.53 -2.06 16.92
CA HIS A 31 -2.95 -1.83 16.80
C HIS A 31 -3.50 -2.55 15.56
N VAL A 32 -4.63 -3.23 15.72
CA VAL A 32 -5.26 -4.02 14.64
C VAL A 32 -5.49 -3.20 13.37
N PHE A 33 -5.79 -1.90 13.51
CA PHE A 33 -6.09 -1.01 12.40
C PHE A 33 -4.88 -0.32 11.75
N ILE A 34 -3.65 -0.49 12.24
CA ILE A 34 -2.47 0.18 11.67
C ILE A 34 -2.30 -0.15 10.18
N GLY A 35 -2.52 -1.41 9.79
CA GLY A 35 -2.49 -1.82 8.39
C GLY A 35 -3.50 -1.05 7.54
N ALA A 36 -4.75 -0.99 8.00
CA ALA A 36 -5.83 -0.29 7.30
C ALA A 36 -5.59 1.23 7.22
N LEU A 37 -5.08 1.84 8.28
CA LEU A 37 -4.71 3.26 8.29
C LEU A 37 -3.59 3.56 7.29
N THR A 38 -2.57 2.70 7.26
CA THR A 38 -1.43 2.83 6.34
C THR A 38 -1.89 2.69 4.88
N GLU A 39 -2.71 1.70 4.58
CA GLU A 39 -3.29 1.51 3.25
C GLU A 39 -4.16 2.70 2.84
N ASN A 40 -5.01 3.19 3.75
CA ASN A 40 -5.86 4.37 3.50
C ASN A 40 -5.02 5.64 3.25
N TYR A 41 -3.92 5.83 3.97
CA TYR A 41 -2.99 6.94 3.73
C TYR A 41 -2.40 6.88 2.32
N VAL A 42 -1.96 5.70 1.88
CA VAL A 42 -1.44 5.50 0.53
C VAL A 42 -2.53 5.75 -0.52
N ALA A 43 -3.76 5.26 -0.29
CA ALA A 43 -4.89 5.50 -1.19
C ALA A 43 -5.15 6.99 -1.40
N THR A 44 -5.19 7.77 -0.31
CA THR A 44 -5.40 9.23 -0.41
C THR A 44 -4.25 9.92 -1.14
N ALA A 45 -3.01 9.51 -0.91
CA ALA A 45 -1.85 10.06 -1.61
C ALA A 45 -1.87 9.76 -3.12
N LEU A 46 -2.24 8.54 -3.51
CA LEU A 46 -2.39 8.16 -4.92
C LEU A 46 -3.48 8.97 -5.61
N ILE A 47 -4.65 9.14 -4.96
CA ILE A 47 -5.75 9.97 -5.50
C ILE A 47 -5.30 11.42 -5.69
N GLN A 48 -4.60 12.02 -4.72
CA GLN A 48 -4.09 13.38 -4.82
C GLN A 48 -3.10 13.57 -5.99
N LYS A 49 -2.40 12.50 -6.36
CA LYS A 49 -1.53 12.47 -7.55
C LYS A 49 -2.27 12.19 -8.86
N GLY A 50 -3.57 11.95 -8.81
CA GLY A 50 -4.39 11.68 -9.99
C GLY A 50 -4.42 10.22 -10.43
N TYR A 51 -3.88 9.30 -9.64
CA TYR A 51 -3.98 7.87 -9.94
C TYR A 51 -5.37 7.35 -9.60
N PRO A 52 -6.07 6.68 -10.53
CA PRO A 52 -7.27 5.93 -10.19
C PRO A 52 -6.88 4.73 -9.32
N LEU A 53 -7.72 4.39 -8.34
CA LEU A 53 -7.46 3.27 -7.44
C LEU A 53 -7.97 1.97 -8.04
N TYR A 54 -7.05 1.10 -8.42
CA TYR A 54 -7.29 -0.29 -8.75
C TYR A 54 -6.58 -1.19 -7.75
N TYR A 55 -7.13 -2.36 -7.53
CA TYR A 55 -6.50 -3.45 -6.78
C TYR A 55 -6.61 -4.75 -7.56
N TRP A 56 -5.82 -5.74 -7.22
CA TRP A 56 -5.87 -7.03 -7.89
C TRP A 56 -6.08 -8.16 -6.88
N THR A 57 -6.92 -9.14 -7.26
CA THR A 57 -7.13 -10.35 -6.47
C THR A 57 -7.07 -11.60 -7.34
N SER A 58 -6.53 -12.68 -6.81
CA SER A 58 -6.58 -14.02 -7.42
C SER A 58 -6.54 -15.09 -6.32
N GLY A 59 -7.62 -15.82 -6.17
CA GLY A 59 -7.79 -16.75 -5.05
C GLY A 59 -7.68 -16.03 -3.71
N THR A 60 -6.68 -16.39 -2.92
CA THR A 60 -6.37 -15.76 -1.62
C THR A 60 -5.30 -14.66 -1.70
N SER A 61 -4.79 -14.39 -2.89
CA SER A 61 -3.76 -13.36 -3.11
C SER A 61 -4.43 -12.03 -3.43
N GLU A 62 -3.91 -10.96 -2.84
CA GLU A 62 -4.36 -9.58 -3.07
C GLU A 62 -3.15 -8.65 -3.15
N VAL A 63 -3.14 -7.76 -4.15
CA VAL A 63 -2.22 -6.63 -4.29
C VAL A 63 -3.01 -5.36 -3.97
N ASP A 64 -2.50 -4.56 -3.05
CA ASP A 64 -3.22 -3.43 -2.46
C ASP A 64 -3.63 -2.39 -3.49
N PHE A 65 -2.69 -2.01 -4.38
CA PHE A 65 -2.98 -1.09 -5.49
C PHE A 65 -2.28 -1.54 -6.77
N VAL A 66 -2.86 -1.14 -7.89
CA VAL A 66 -2.28 -1.26 -9.23
C VAL A 66 -2.40 0.11 -9.89
N ILE A 67 -1.31 0.66 -10.39
CA ILE A 67 -1.29 1.94 -11.07
C ILE A 67 -0.73 1.80 -12.49
N GLU A 68 -1.11 2.71 -13.37
CA GLU A 68 -0.44 2.92 -14.64
C GLU A 68 0.48 4.12 -14.53
N LYS A 69 1.76 3.93 -14.84
CA LYS A 69 2.78 4.98 -14.85
C LYS A 69 3.67 4.81 -16.08
N GLN A 70 3.72 5.82 -16.94
CA GLN A 70 4.52 5.81 -18.17
C GLN A 70 4.22 4.60 -19.09
N SER A 71 2.94 4.24 -19.21
CA SER A 71 2.43 3.06 -19.95
C SER A 71 2.79 1.71 -19.34
N GLU A 72 3.35 1.68 -18.15
CA GLU A 72 3.62 0.47 -17.37
C GLU A 72 2.55 0.25 -16.29
N VAL A 73 2.09 -0.98 -16.15
CA VAL A 73 1.13 -1.37 -15.12
C VAL A 73 1.88 -1.95 -13.92
N LEU A 74 1.96 -1.18 -12.85
CA LEU A 74 2.79 -1.48 -11.70
C LEU A 74 1.97 -1.87 -10.47
N PRO A 75 2.26 -3.02 -9.85
CA PRO A 75 1.65 -3.40 -8.59
C PRO A 75 2.32 -2.67 -7.42
N ILE A 76 1.49 -2.22 -6.47
CA ILE A 76 1.93 -1.58 -5.24
C ILE A 76 1.46 -2.41 -4.05
N GLU A 77 2.39 -2.76 -3.19
CA GLU A 77 2.14 -3.38 -1.90
C GLU A 77 2.44 -2.40 -0.78
N VAL A 78 1.52 -2.30 0.17
CA VAL A 78 1.66 -1.44 1.36
C VAL A 78 1.92 -2.31 2.58
N LYS A 79 2.94 -1.97 3.36
CA LYS A 79 3.27 -2.66 4.62
C LYS A 79 3.42 -1.66 5.75
N ALA A 80 2.60 -1.81 6.77
CA ALA A 80 2.73 -1.03 7.99
C ALA A 80 4.00 -1.39 8.79
N ARG A 81 4.57 -2.58 8.54
CA ARG A 81 5.74 -3.13 9.25
C ARG A 81 6.83 -3.61 8.29
N GLU A 82 8.08 -3.67 8.79
CA GLU A 82 9.25 -3.93 7.96
C GLU A 82 9.44 -5.38 7.48
N ASN A 83 8.85 -6.38 8.13
CA ASN A 83 9.33 -7.78 8.05
C ASN A 83 8.36 -8.79 7.40
N VAL A 84 7.43 -8.39 6.56
CA VAL A 84 6.49 -9.34 5.95
C VAL A 84 6.84 -9.61 4.48
N LYS A 85 7.26 -10.84 4.17
CA LYS A 85 7.37 -11.32 2.78
C LYS A 85 5.97 -11.33 2.16
N SER A 86 5.83 -10.71 1.00
CA SER A 86 4.58 -10.71 0.26
C SER A 86 4.50 -11.90 -0.68
N ARG A 87 3.61 -12.83 -0.37
CA ARG A 87 3.23 -13.91 -1.29
C ARG A 87 2.43 -13.37 -2.48
N SER A 88 1.53 -12.44 -2.22
CA SER A 88 0.61 -11.90 -3.23
C SER A 88 1.34 -11.14 -4.33
N LEU A 89 2.30 -10.30 -3.96
CA LEU A 89 3.13 -9.58 -4.93
C LEU A 89 3.91 -10.55 -5.83
N SER A 90 4.45 -11.64 -5.24
CA SER A 90 5.16 -12.67 -6.01
C SER A 90 4.24 -13.42 -6.99
N VAL A 91 2.97 -13.65 -6.63
CA VAL A 91 1.98 -14.26 -7.52
C VAL A 91 1.66 -13.33 -8.68
N TYR A 92 1.45 -12.04 -8.40
CA TYR A 92 1.21 -11.03 -9.44
C TYR A 92 2.37 -10.95 -10.43
N VAL A 93 3.60 -10.83 -9.92
CA VAL A 93 4.82 -10.72 -10.75
C VAL A 93 4.99 -11.94 -11.65
N LYS A 94 4.76 -13.15 -11.15
CA LYS A 94 4.82 -14.37 -11.96
C LYS A 94 3.77 -14.43 -13.06
N HIS A 95 2.63 -13.78 -12.86
CA HIS A 95 1.52 -13.84 -13.82
C HIS A 95 1.63 -12.74 -14.90
N TYR A 96 2.02 -11.53 -14.51
CA TYR A 96 1.98 -10.35 -15.39
C TYR A 96 3.33 -9.85 -15.85
N HIS A 97 4.44 -10.28 -15.19
CA HIS A 97 5.81 -9.88 -15.52
C HIS A 97 6.03 -8.37 -15.64
N PRO A 98 5.60 -7.55 -14.65
CA PRO A 98 5.85 -6.12 -14.68
C PRO A 98 7.36 -5.84 -14.64
N ASP A 99 7.79 -4.71 -15.18
CA ASP A 99 9.20 -4.30 -15.18
C ASP A 99 9.76 -4.20 -13.76
N TYR A 100 8.93 -3.71 -12.84
CA TYR A 100 9.21 -3.70 -11.41
C TYR A 100 7.92 -3.64 -10.59
N SER A 101 8.06 -3.84 -9.32
CA SER A 101 6.98 -3.71 -8.34
C SER A 101 7.32 -2.62 -7.34
N ILE A 102 6.33 -2.05 -6.69
CA ILE A 102 6.53 -1.01 -5.68
C ILE A 102 6.13 -1.57 -4.32
N ARG A 103 6.97 -1.32 -3.31
CA ARG A 103 6.65 -1.58 -1.92
C ARG A 103 6.73 -0.29 -1.11
N ILE A 104 5.61 0.09 -0.50
CA ILE A 104 5.53 1.25 0.37
C ILE A 104 5.52 0.77 1.82
N SER A 105 6.48 1.21 2.61
CA SER A 105 6.64 0.76 4.00
C SER A 105 7.41 1.77 4.86
N GLY A 106 7.71 1.41 6.11
CA GLY A 106 8.61 2.19 6.97
C GLY A 106 10.08 2.15 6.56
N LYS A 107 10.47 1.31 5.58
CA LYS A 107 11.85 1.21 5.11
C LYS A 107 12.25 2.40 4.24
N ASN A 108 13.56 2.67 4.19
CA ASN A 108 14.13 3.68 3.31
C ASN A 108 14.02 3.29 1.82
N PHE A 109 14.29 4.26 0.94
CA PHE A 109 14.41 4.02 -0.49
C PHE A 109 15.40 2.92 -0.81
N GLY A 110 15.07 2.10 -1.77
CA GLY A 110 15.94 1.05 -2.29
C GLY A 110 15.36 0.37 -3.51
N PHE A 111 16.22 -0.32 -4.26
CA PHE A 111 15.78 -1.17 -5.37
C PHE A 111 16.50 -2.50 -5.27
N GLU A 112 15.74 -3.56 -5.07
CA GLU A 112 16.30 -4.90 -4.92
C GLU A 112 15.31 -5.96 -5.45
N ASN A 113 15.81 -6.92 -6.19
CA ASN A 113 15.02 -8.03 -6.75
C ASN A 113 13.77 -7.58 -7.52
N GLY A 114 13.88 -6.49 -8.30
CA GLY A 114 12.76 -5.93 -9.06
C GLY A 114 11.70 -5.24 -8.19
N ILE A 115 12.00 -4.90 -6.95
CA ILE A 115 11.10 -4.19 -6.03
C ILE A 115 11.71 -2.82 -5.70
N LEU A 116 10.99 -1.77 -6.04
CA LEU A 116 11.28 -0.40 -5.64
C LEU A 116 10.65 -0.15 -4.26
N ALA A 117 11.49 0.01 -3.25
CA ALA A 117 11.06 0.38 -1.91
C ALA A 117 10.90 1.90 -1.81
N ILE A 118 9.74 2.35 -1.35
CA ILE A 118 9.43 3.77 -1.12
C ILE A 118 8.99 3.93 0.33
N PRO A 119 9.60 4.84 1.10
CA PRO A 119 9.13 5.15 2.45
C PRO A 119 7.71 5.70 2.44
N LEU A 120 6.92 5.39 3.46
CA LEU A 120 5.57 5.92 3.62
C LEU A 120 5.51 7.45 3.50
N TYR A 121 6.47 8.15 4.12
CA TYR A 121 6.52 9.61 4.08
C TYR A 121 6.84 10.18 2.68
N ALA A 122 7.30 9.35 1.76
CA ALA A 122 7.70 9.75 0.41
C ALA A 122 6.76 9.23 -0.69
N VAL A 123 5.58 8.72 -0.32
CA VAL A 123 4.60 8.22 -1.31
C VAL A 123 4.19 9.30 -2.33
N PHE A 124 4.29 10.56 -1.96
CA PHE A 124 4.07 11.70 -2.86
C PHE A 124 5.12 11.81 -3.98
N CYS A 125 6.21 11.05 -3.94
CA CYS A 125 7.23 11.01 -4.99
C CYS A 125 6.90 10.05 -6.15
N LEU A 126 5.82 9.27 -6.04
CA LEU A 126 5.37 8.33 -7.07
C LEU A 126 5.00 8.97 -8.40
#